data_3bed064b2b9331c9b85a75349ec3fe25
#
_entry.id   3bed064b2b9331c9b85a75349ec3fe25
#
_cell.length_a   1.000
_cell.length_b   1.000
_cell.length_c   1.000
_cell.angle_alpha   90.00
_cell.angle_beta   90.00
_cell.angle_gamma   90.00
#
_symmetry.space_group_name_H-M   'P 1'
#
loop_
_entity.id
_entity.type
_entity.pdbx_description
1 polymer ?
#
loop_
_entity_poly.entity_id
_entity_poly.type
_entity_poly.pdbx_seq_one_letter_code
_entity_poly.pdbx_strand_id
1 'polypeptide(L)'
;MEQEILLKVVFAIFIIAAIVPRIIQKLKKVESVGCIGIDKKLFFLGKISLFTSFILIHVQLGFVNLSVFAKNDVFFWICLALVSIGVMLFTLAILRLGTFSLRVGLAQENTALRTTGIYRLSRNPMLFGLYLMALGSAIYVQNPINWMLVIIALTVHHKIILAEEVFMESRFGEQWIEYRNQVRRYI
;
A
#
# COMPACT_ATOMS: atom_id res chain seq x y z
N MET A 1 4.96 -17.10 20.62
CA MET A 1 5.80 -17.75 19.57
C MET A 1 4.99 -18.10 18.32
N GLU A 2 3.94 -18.91 18.39
CA GLU A 2 3.10 -19.26 17.23
C GLU A 2 2.40 -18.06 16.58
N GLN A 3 1.82 -17.16 17.37
CA GLN A 3 1.17 -15.96 16.91
C GLN A 3 2.12 -15.06 16.09
N GLU A 4 3.33 -14.87 16.54
CA GLU A 4 4.35 -14.07 15.85
C GLU A 4 4.76 -14.66 14.50
N ILE A 5 4.80 -16.01 14.42
CA ILE A 5 5.08 -16.73 13.17
C ILE A 5 4.00 -16.42 12.12
N LEU A 6 2.71 -16.43 12.52
CA LEU A 6 1.60 -16.08 11.61
C LEU A 6 1.80 -14.71 10.98
N LEU A 7 2.10 -13.70 11.77
CA LEU A 7 2.29 -12.34 11.27
C LEU A 7 3.52 -12.24 10.36
N LYS A 8 4.62 -12.92 10.69
CA LYS A 8 5.82 -13.02 9.84
C LYS A 8 5.51 -13.68 8.49
N VAL A 9 4.70 -14.74 8.49
CA VAL A 9 4.27 -15.40 7.24
C VAL A 9 3.44 -14.49 6.37
N VAL A 10 2.49 -13.74 6.94
CA VAL A 10 1.67 -12.80 6.18
C VAL A 10 2.53 -11.68 5.57
N PHE A 11 3.52 -11.16 6.32
CA PHE A 11 4.46 -10.19 5.76
C PHE A 11 5.38 -10.79 4.68
N ALA A 12 5.79 -12.05 4.82
CA ALA A 12 6.56 -12.74 3.77
C ALA A 12 5.77 -12.82 2.45
N ILE A 13 4.47 -13.12 2.52
CA ILE A 13 3.58 -13.10 1.36
C ILE A 13 3.54 -11.69 0.74
N PHE A 14 3.42 -10.64 1.55
CA PHE A 14 3.46 -9.26 1.08
C PHE A 14 4.77 -8.94 0.36
N ILE A 15 5.91 -9.30 0.95
CA ILE A 15 7.24 -9.07 0.38
C ILE A 15 7.36 -9.77 -0.97
N ILE A 16 6.94 -11.04 -1.07
CA ILE A 16 6.92 -11.78 -2.33
C ILE A 16 6.03 -11.08 -3.36
N ALA A 17 4.80 -10.72 -2.98
CA ALA A 17 3.86 -10.03 -3.85
C ALA A 17 4.38 -8.66 -4.33
N ALA A 18 5.17 -7.95 -3.52
CA ALA A 18 5.75 -6.66 -3.86
C ALA A 18 7.01 -6.78 -4.74
N ILE A 19 7.86 -7.78 -4.48
CA ILE A 19 9.18 -7.91 -5.13
C ILE A 19 9.08 -8.65 -6.47
N VAL A 20 8.35 -9.77 -6.53
CA VAL A 20 8.30 -10.62 -7.74
C VAL A 20 7.90 -9.83 -9.00
N PRO A 21 6.85 -9.00 -9.00
CA PRO A 21 6.49 -8.21 -10.16
C PRO A 21 7.57 -7.21 -10.56
N ARG A 22 8.33 -6.66 -9.59
CA ARG A 22 9.45 -5.74 -9.85
C ARG A 22 10.62 -6.45 -10.53
N ILE A 23 10.94 -7.67 -10.10
CA ILE A 23 11.96 -8.49 -10.76
C ILE A 23 11.54 -8.77 -12.19
N ILE A 24 10.28 -9.18 -12.43
CA ILE A 24 9.76 -9.45 -13.78
C ILE A 24 9.81 -8.19 -14.65
N GLN A 25 9.45 -7.01 -14.12
CA GLN A 25 9.58 -5.74 -14.85
C GLN A 25 11.02 -5.46 -15.25
N LYS A 26 11.98 -5.64 -14.33
CA LYS A 26 13.41 -5.45 -14.60
C LYS A 26 13.91 -6.40 -15.67
N LEU A 27 13.54 -7.68 -15.61
CA LEU A 27 13.92 -8.67 -16.61
C LEU A 27 13.33 -8.37 -18.00
N LYS A 28 12.11 -7.82 -18.03
CA LYS A 28 11.44 -7.41 -19.29
C LYS A 28 11.83 -6.00 -19.75
N LYS A 29 12.77 -5.34 -19.08
CA LYS A 29 13.21 -3.97 -19.38
C LYS A 29 12.05 -2.95 -19.41
N VAL A 30 11.00 -3.17 -18.60
CA VAL A 30 9.87 -2.27 -18.48
C VAL A 30 10.22 -1.18 -17.45
N GLU A 31 10.01 0.08 -17.80
CA GLU A 31 10.22 1.17 -16.85
C GLU A 31 9.28 1.03 -15.65
N SER A 32 9.85 1.04 -14.45
CA SER A 32 9.13 0.84 -13.19
C SER A 32 8.77 2.15 -12.49
N VAL A 33 9.25 3.29 -12.98
CA VAL A 33 9.00 4.61 -12.40
C VAL A 33 8.37 5.51 -13.45
N GLY A 34 7.18 6.02 -13.15
CA GLY A 34 6.50 7.06 -13.93
C GLY A 34 6.81 8.46 -13.41
N CYS A 35 6.15 9.47 -13.98
CA CYS A 35 6.24 10.83 -13.48
C CYS A 35 5.70 10.92 -12.05
N ILE A 36 6.38 11.68 -11.19
CA ILE A 36 5.93 11.92 -9.82
C ILE A 36 5.03 13.17 -9.86
N GLY A 37 3.73 12.98 -9.60
CA GLY A 37 2.72 14.05 -9.66
C GLY A 37 2.72 15.02 -8.47
N ILE A 38 3.65 14.86 -7.53
CA ILE A 38 3.83 15.71 -6.35
C ILE A 38 5.31 16.05 -6.16
N ASP A 39 5.62 16.93 -5.21
CA ASP A 39 7.01 17.21 -4.84
C ASP A 39 7.78 15.94 -4.48
N LYS A 40 9.01 15.79 -5.02
CA LYS A 40 9.84 14.60 -4.84
C LYS A 40 10.18 14.31 -3.38
N LYS A 41 10.48 15.36 -2.58
CA LYS A 41 10.82 15.20 -1.16
C LYS A 41 9.61 14.67 -0.40
N LEU A 42 8.43 15.21 -0.68
CA LEU A 42 7.18 14.75 -0.07
C LEU A 42 6.87 13.30 -0.46
N PHE A 43 7.06 12.93 -1.72
CA PHE A 43 6.89 11.56 -2.21
C PHE A 43 7.80 10.58 -1.43
N PHE A 44 9.09 10.89 -1.32
CA PHE A 44 10.03 10.04 -0.59
C PHE A 44 9.75 10.01 0.91
N LEU A 45 9.33 11.13 1.51
CA LEU A 45 8.90 11.17 2.90
C LEU A 45 7.77 10.17 3.18
N GLY A 46 6.73 10.15 2.33
CA GLY A 46 5.63 9.19 2.46
C GLY A 46 6.09 7.73 2.34
N LYS A 47 6.97 7.44 1.38
CA LYS A 47 7.52 6.09 1.20
C LYS A 47 8.38 5.66 2.39
N ILE A 48 9.30 6.50 2.83
CA ILE A 48 10.16 6.22 3.98
C ILE A 48 9.31 5.99 5.23
N SER A 49 8.33 6.87 5.51
CA SER A 49 7.45 6.74 6.67
C SER A 49 6.68 5.41 6.65
N LEU A 50 6.12 5.01 5.49
CA LEU A 50 5.39 3.75 5.34
C LEU A 50 6.30 2.54 5.59
N PHE A 51 7.46 2.49 4.93
CA PHE A 51 8.38 1.36 5.08
C PHE A 51 9.00 1.30 6.46
N THR A 52 9.31 2.43 7.09
CA THR A 52 9.79 2.47 8.48
C THR A 52 8.73 1.90 9.44
N SER A 53 7.44 2.23 9.25
CA SER A 53 6.36 1.64 10.03
C SER A 53 6.32 0.11 9.89
N PHE A 54 6.56 -0.44 8.69
CA PHE A 54 6.65 -1.89 8.50
C PHE A 54 7.91 -2.51 9.11
N ILE A 55 9.03 -1.78 9.15
CA ILE A 55 10.24 -2.23 9.84
C ILE A 55 10.00 -2.28 11.35
N LEU A 56 9.34 -1.28 11.92
CA LEU A 56 9.07 -1.24 13.36
C LEU A 56 8.23 -2.43 13.86
N ILE A 57 7.27 -2.93 13.06
CA ILE A 57 6.52 -4.14 13.44
C ILE A 57 7.43 -5.37 13.49
N HIS A 58 8.42 -5.50 12.58
CA HIS A 58 9.37 -6.61 12.59
C HIS A 58 10.36 -6.50 13.75
N VAL A 59 10.80 -5.29 14.09
CA VAL A 59 11.62 -5.03 15.28
C VAL A 59 10.86 -5.43 16.55
N GLN A 60 9.60 -5.05 16.65
CA GLN A 60 8.71 -5.44 17.77
C GLN A 60 8.54 -6.96 17.87
N LEU A 61 8.45 -7.67 16.74
CA LEU A 61 8.25 -9.12 16.68
C LEU A 61 9.50 -9.95 17.00
N GLY A 62 10.68 -9.39 16.86
CA GLY A 62 11.89 -10.21 16.93
C GLY A 62 12.98 -9.74 17.89
N PHE A 63 13.00 -8.45 18.25
CA PHE A 63 14.18 -7.87 18.88
C PHE A 63 13.91 -7.04 20.13
N VAL A 64 13.01 -6.08 20.08
CA VAL A 64 12.84 -5.08 21.14
C VAL A 64 11.36 -4.77 21.33
N ASN A 65 10.94 -4.70 22.60
CA ASN A 65 9.60 -4.20 22.91
C ASN A 65 9.55 -2.67 22.74
N LEU A 66 8.90 -2.20 21.69
CA LEU A 66 8.73 -0.79 21.36
C LEU A 66 7.45 -0.18 21.95
N SER A 67 6.54 -1.03 22.48
CA SER A 67 5.24 -0.59 22.99
C SER A 67 5.40 0.26 24.24
N VAL A 68 4.73 1.40 24.25
CA VAL A 68 4.61 2.28 25.43
C VAL A 68 3.53 1.76 26.40
N PHE A 69 2.58 0.98 25.87
CA PHE A 69 1.47 0.40 26.64
C PHE A 69 1.66 -1.09 26.89
N ALA A 70 0.93 -1.64 27.84
CA ALA A 70 0.92 -3.08 28.11
C ALA A 70 0.45 -3.86 26.89
N LYS A 71 1.17 -4.93 26.54
CA LYS A 71 0.79 -5.84 25.45
C LYS A 71 -0.54 -6.50 25.77
N ASN A 72 -1.42 -6.53 24.77
CA ASN A 72 -2.72 -7.19 24.85
C ASN A 72 -2.91 -8.04 23.57
N ASP A 73 -3.32 -9.28 23.73
CA ASP A 73 -3.57 -10.21 22.63
C ASP A 73 -4.64 -9.68 21.66
N VAL A 74 -5.60 -8.88 22.14
CA VAL A 74 -6.61 -8.25 21.29
C VAL A 74 -5.97 -7.39 20.21
N PHE A 75 -4.98 -6.58 20.55
CA PHE A 75 -4.27 -5.73 19.58
C PHE A 75 -3.47 -6.55 18.57
N PHE A 76 -2.94 -7.69 18.99
CA PHE A 76 -2.30 -8.63 18.07
C PHE A 76 -3.30 -9.17 17.03
N TRP A 77 -4.48 -9.65 17.46
CA TRP A 77 -5.48 -10.19 16.56
C TRP A 77 -6.07 -9.13 15.62
N ILE A 78 -6.29 -7.91 16.11
CA ILE A 78 -6.70 -6.77 15.26
C ILE A 78 -5.61 -6.48 14.20
N CYS A 79 -4.35 -6.42 14.61
CA CYS A 79 -3.24 -6.23 13.70
C CYS A 79 -3.19 -7.33 12.64
N LEU A 80 -3.25 -8.61 13.05
CA LEU A 80 -3.21 -9.76 12.15
C LEU A 80 -4.35 -9.69 11.13
N ALA A 81 -5.56 -9.35 11.55
CA ALA A 81 -6.70 -9.20 10.66
C ALA A 81 -6.49 -8.06 9.63
N LEU A 82 -6.09 -6.88 10.11
CA LEU A 82 -5.85 -5.72 9.23
C LEU A 82 -4.71 -5.99 8.24
N VAL A 83 -3.61 -6.57 8.70
CA VAL A 83 -2.45 -6.89 7.85
C VAL A 83 -2.85 -7.96 6.84
N SER A 84 -3.57 -9.01 7.23
CA SER A 84 -3.99 -10.08 6.32
C SER A 84 -4.93 -9.57 5.23
N ILE A 85 -5.94 -8.77 5.60
CA ILE A 85 -6.85 -8.12 4.64
C ILE A 85 -6.05 -7.19 3.73
N GLY A 86 -5.14 -6.41 4.29
CA GLY A 86 -4.29 -5.49 3.54
C GLY A 86 -3.41 -6.19 2.51
N VAL A 87 -2.76 -7.29 2.89
CA VAL A 87 -1.93 -8.12 2.00
C VAL A 87 -2.79 -8.77 0.91
N MET A 88 -3.98 -9.25 1.25
CA MET A 88 -4.92 -9.81 0.28
C MET A 88 -5.32 -8.77 -0.78
N LEU A 89 -5.75 -7.57 -0.35
CA LEU A 89 -6.15 -6.49 -1.27
C LEU A 89 -4.97 -6.04 -2.14
N PHE A 90 -3.78 -5.89 -1.55
CA PHE A 90 -2.55 -5.53 -2.26
C PHE A 90 -2.22 -6.57 -3.33
N THR A 91 -2.23 -7.85 -2.98
CA THR A 91 -1.89 -8.95 -3.88
C THR A 91 -2.91 -9.06 -5.03
N LEU A 92 -4.22 -9.02 -4.72
CA LEU A 92 -5.27 -9.04 -5.73
C LEU A 92 -5.18 -7.86 -6.70
N ALA A 93 -4.87 -6.66 -6.17
CA ALA A 93 -4.69 -5.48 -7.00
C ALA A 93 -3.51 -5.63 -7.97
N ILE A 94 -2.37 -6.12 -7.48
CA ILE A 94 -1.19 -6.39 -8.31
C ILE A 94 -1.47 -7.42 -9.40
N LEU A 95 -2.12 -8.53 -9.05
CA LEU A 95 -2.45 -9.58 -10.01
C LEU A 95 -3.38 -9.06 -11.12
N ARG A 96 -4.30 -8.15 -10.80
CA ARG A 96 -5.21 -7.55 -11.78
C ARG A 96 -4.57 -6.44 -12.62
N LEU A 97 -3.65 -5.65 -12.04
CA LEU A 97 -2.89 -4.65 -12.79
C LEU A 97 -1.98 -5.28 -13.84
N GLY A 98 -1.40 -6.45 -13.53
CA GLY A 98 -0.37 -7.07 -14.34
C GLY A 98 0.97 -6.34 -14.24
N THR A 99 2.04 -7.01 -14.67
CA THR A 99 3.41 -6.51 -14.53
C THR A 99 3.70 -5.23 -15.31
N PHE A 100 2.99 -4.99 -16.42
CA PHE A 100 3.20 -3.81 -17.27
C PHE A 100 2.57 -2.53 -16.73
N SER A 101 1.53 -2.63 -15.92
CA SER A 101 0.82 -1.47 -15.36
C SER A 101 1.27 -1.12 -13.94
N LEU A 102 2.17 -1.91 -13.33
CA LEU A 102 2.69 -1.73 -12.00
C LEU A 102 3.85 -0.73 -12.01
N ARG A 103 3.53 0.56 -11.89
CA ARG A 103 4.54 1.64 -11.86
C ARG A 103 4.40 2.45 -10.59
N VAL A 104 5.51 3.04 -10.17
CA VAL A 104 5.55 4.00 -9.06
C VAL A 104 5.43 5.40 -9.67
N GLY A 105 4.41 6.15 -9.29
CA GLY A 105 4.10 7.46 -9.86
C GLY A 105 2.99 7.39 -10.93
N LEU A 106 2.81 8.48 -11.67
CA LEU A 106 1.76 8.60 -12.68
C LEU A 106 1.91 7.55 -13.79
N ALA A 107 0.79 7.05 -14.27
CA ALA A 107 0.72 6.11 -15.38
C ALA A 107 1.35 6.73 -16.65
N GLN A 108 1.98 5.89 -17.49
CA GLN A 108 2.52 6.33 -18.78
C GLN A 108 1.48 6.18 -19.90
N GLU A 109 1.83 6.71 -21.08
CA GLU A 109 0.95 6.79 -22.25
C GLU A 109 0.29 5.46 -22.68
N ASN A 110 0.93 4.32 -22.43
CA ASN A 110 0.41 3.00 -22.80
C ASN A 110 -0.36 2.27 -21.69
N THR A 111 -0.78 2.97 -20.63
CA THR A 111 -1.55 2.36 -19.54
C THR A 111 -3.03 2.29 -19.90
N ALA A 112 -3.64 1.12 -19.79
CA ALA A 112 -5.08 0.96 -19.94
C ALA A 112 -5.81 1.20 -18.61
N LEU A 113 -6.97 1.86 -18.65
CA LEU A 113 -7.83 2.03 -17.49
C LEU A 113 -8.35 0.65 -17.03
N ARG A 114 -8.09 0.30 -15.76
CA ARG A 114 -8.53 -0.95 -15.16
C ARG A 114 -9.74 -0.71 -14.28
N THR A 115 -10.89 -1.26 -14.69
CA THR A 115 -12.19 -1.07 -14.01
C THR A 115 -12.81 -2.38 -13.54
N THR A 116 -12.11 -3.53 -13.73
CA THR A 116 -12.65 -4.87 -13.47
C THR A 116 -12.04 -5.54 -12.24
N GLY A 117 -12.70 -6.58 -11.72
CA GLY A 117 -12.24 -7.32 -10.55
C GLY A 117 -12.27 -6.46 -9.29
N ILE A 118 -11.17 -6.42 -8.53
CA ILE A 118 -11.06 -5.64 -7.28
C ILE A 118 -11.22 -4.13 -7.52
N TYR A 119 -10.97 -3.64 -8.74
CA TYR A 119 -11.16 -2.25 -9.14
C TYR A 119 -12.64 -1.84 -9.31
N ARG A 120 -13.58 -2.79 -9.21
CA ARG A 120 -15.01 -2.49 -9.06
C ARG A 120 -15.40 -2.08 -7.63
N LEU A 121 -14.60 -2.47 -6.64
CA LEU A 121 -14.86 -2.16 -5.23
C LEU A 121 -14.16 -0.89 -4.79
N SER A 122 -12.98 -0.64 -5.34
CA SER A 122 -12.14 0.52 -4.99
C SER A 122 -11.33 0.95 -6.21
N ARG A 123 -11.14 2.27 -6.39
CA ARG A 123 -10.22 2.78 -7.41
C ARG A 123 -8.75 2.61 -7.02
N ASN A 124 -8.46 2.47 -5.72
CA ASN A 124 -7.11 2.35 -5.17
C ASN A 124 -6.94 1.17 -4.20
N PRO A 125 -7.31 -0.07 -4.61
CA PRO A 125 -7.32 -1.22 -3.69
C PRO A 125 -5.92 -1.56 -3.17
N MET A 126 -4.87 -1.37 -3.97
CA MET A 126 -3.48 -1.60 -3.59
C MET A 126 -3.06 -0.67 -2.44
N LEU A 127 -3.33 0.63 -2.56
CA LEU A 127 -2.99 1.62 -1.53
C LEU A 127 -3.86 1.46 -0.29
N PHE A 128 -5.13 1.14 -0.46
CA PHE A 128 -6.01 0.83 0.66
C PHE A 128 -5.50 -0.36 1.47
N GLY A 129 -5.01 -1.41 0.79
CA GLY A 129 -4.32 -2.54 1.44
C GLY A 129 -3.10 -2.10 2.25
N LEU A 130 -2.25 -1.22 1.70
CA LEU A 130 -1.10 -0.67 2.43
C LEU A 130 -1.52 0.17 3.65
N TYR A 131 -2.65 0.89 3.58
CA TYR A 131 -3.18 1.65 4.71
C TYR A 131 -3.64 0.73 5.84
N LEU A 132 -4.32 -0.37 5.54
CA LEU A 132 -4.72 -1.36 6.54
C LEU A 132 -3.49 -1.98 7.22
N MET A 133 -2.46 -2.31 6.45
CA MET A 133 -1.20 -2.84 7.00
C MET A 133 -0.51 -1.82 7.91
N ALA A 134 -0.46 -0.55 7.51
CA ALA A 134 0.14 0.52 8.30
C ALA A 134 -0.64 0.77 9.61
N LEU A 135 -1.96 0.77 9.56
CA LEU A 135 -2.82 0.87 10.75
C LEU A 135 -2.62 -0.34 11.68
N GLY A 136 -2.56 -1.55 11.13
CA GLY A 136 -2.24 -2.75 11.88
C GLY A 136 -0.88 -2.65 12.59
N SER A 137 0.13 -2.12 11.89
CA SER A 137 1.44 -1.84 12.50
C SER A 137 1.35 -0.86 13.66
N ALA A 138 0.62 0.25 13.50
CA ALA A 138 0.48 1.26 14.55
C ALA A 138 -0.23 0.69 15.79
N ILE A 139 -1.28 -0.11 15.58
CA ILE A 139 -2.05 -0.76 16.65
C ILE A 139 -1.19 -1.79 17.41
N TYR A 140 -0.35 -2.55 16.70
CA TYR A 140 0.49 -3.58 17.35
C TYR A 140 1.71 -2.98 18.04
N VAL A 141 2.41 -2.05 17.39
CA VAL A 141 3.61 -1.42 17.94
C VAL A 141 3.28 -0.47 19.09
N GLN A 142 2.11 0.17 19.08
CA GLN A 142 1.61 1.06 20.14
C GLN A 142 2.63 2.12 20.59
N ASN A 143 3.34 2.70 19.62
CA ASN A 143 4.36 3.71 19.86
C ASN A 143 3.97 5.02 19.16
N PRO A 144 4.03 6.18 19.83
CA PRO A 144 3.68 7.48 19.24
C PRO A 144 4.45 7.79 17.95
N ILE A 145 5.72 7.39 17.88
CA ILE A 145 6.53 7.58 16.66
C ILE A 145 5.94 6.79 15.50
N ASN A 146 5.51 5.53 15.73
CA ASN A 146 4.90 4.74 14.67
C ASN A 146 3.55 5.32 14.22
N TRP A 147 2.73 5.82 15.13
CA TRP A 147 1.50 6.54 14.79
C TRP A 147 1.77 7.77 13.93
N MET A 148 2.79 8.57 14.30
CA MET A 148 3.20 9.73 13.51
C MET A 148 3.65 9.32 12.09
N LEU A 149 4.46 8.27 11.96
CA LEU A 149 4.89 7.74 10.66
C LEU A 149 3.70 7.29 9.82
N VAL A 150 2.73 6.60 10.41
CA VAL A 150 1.51 6.16 9.71
C VAL A 150 0.69 7.35 9.24
N ILE A 151 0.45 8.36 10.08
CA ILE A 151 -0.29 9.58 9.70
C ILE A 151 0.40 10.28 8.52
N ILE A 152 1.72 10.46 8.59
CA ILE A 152 2.49 11.05 7.48
C ILE A 152 2.32 10.20 6.20
N ALA A 153 2.49 8.88 6.31
CA ALA A 153 2.37 7.99 5.18
C ALA A 153 0.97 8.07 4.53
N LEU A 154 -0.10 7.99 5.33
CA LEU A 154 -1.47 8.07 4.81
C LEU A 154 -1.74 9.42 4.14
N THR A 155 -1.34 10.52 4.77
CA THR A 155 -1.56 11.87 4.25
C THR A 155 -0.82 12.08 2.92
N VAL A 156 0.44 11.67 2.86
CA VAL A 156 1.23 11.84 1.64
C VAL A 156 0.71 10.96 0.51
N HIS A 157 0.42 9.69 0.79
CA HIS A 157 -0.12 8.79 -0.23
C HIS A 157 -1.51 9.22 -0.70
N HIS A 158 -2.34 9.84 0.16
CA HIS A 158 -3.59 10.45 -0.26
C HIS A 158 -3.37 11.58 -1.28
N LYS A 159 -2.36 12.45 -1.06
CA LYS A 159 -2.00 13.49 -2.03
C LYS A 159 -1.49 12.89 -3.35
N ILE A 160 -0.75 11.79 -3.31
CA ILE A 160 -0.33 11.07 -4.52
C ILE A 160 -1.56 10.60 -5.31
N ILE A 161 -2.55 9.96 -4.64
CA ILE A 161 -3.79 9.51 -5.28
C ILE A 161 -4.52 10.68 -5.94
N LEU A 162 -4.63 11.83 -5.28
CA LEU A 162 -5.30 13.00 -5.86
C LEU A 162 -4.60 13.47 -7.15
N ALA A 163 -3.26 13.48 -7.16
CA ALA A 163 -2.50 13.82 -8.36
C ALA A 163 -2.67 12.75 -9.47
N GLU A 164 -2.70 11.47 -9.10
CA GLU A 164 -2.98 10.38 -10.03
C GLU A 164 -4.39 10.47 -10.62
N GLU A 165 -5.40 10.84 -9.83
CA GLU A 165 -6.78 11.02 -10.33
C GLU A 165 -6.89 12.16 -11.34
N VAL A 166 -6.20 13.29 -11.12
CA VAL A 166 -6.13 14.38 -12.09
C VAL A 166 -5.48 13.92 -13.41
N PHE A 167 -4.40 13.15 -13.31
CA PHE A 167 -3.75 12.57 -14.49
C PHE A 167 -4.67 11.58 -15.21
N MET A 168 -5.39 10.72 -14.47
CA MET A 168 -6.32 9.75 -15.06
C MET A 168 -7.47 10.46 -15.79
N GLU A 169 -8.00 11.56 -15.23
CA GLU A 169 -9.05 12.38 -15.86
C GLU A 169 -8.56 13.02 -17.16
N SER A 170 -7.36 13.61 -17.15
CA SER A 170 -6.77 14.19 -18.37
C SER A 170 -6.48 13.15 -19.46
N ARG A 171 -6.18 11.91 -19.07
CA ARG A 171 -5.79 10.83 -19.98
C ARG A 171 -6.98 10.08 -20.58
N PHE A 172 -8.00 9.78 -19.76
CA PHE A 172 -9.12 8.91 -20.13
C PHE A 172 -10.44 9.65 -20.29
N GLY A 173 -10.49 10.95 -19.93
CA GLY A 173 -11.66 11.81 -20.14
C GLY A 173 -12.94 11.23 -19.55
N GLU A 174 -13.96 11.11 -20.38
CA GLU A 174 -15.30 10.63 -19.98
C GLU A 174 -15.30 9.21 -19.39
N GLN A 175 -14.45 8.31 -19.89
CA GLN A 175 -14.35 6.95 -19.36
C GLN A 175 -13.90 6.95 -17.88
N TRP A 176 -12.98 7.86 -17.52
CA TRP A 176 -12.57 8.02 -16.13
C TRP A 176 -13.67 8.63 -15.28
N ILE A 177 -14.39 9.63 -15.79
CA ILE A 177 -15.49 10.30 -15.07
C ILE A 177 -16.59 9.29 -14.76
N GLU A 178 -16.99 8.48 -15.75
CA GLU A 178 -17.98 7.42 -15.56
C GLU A 178 -17.54 6.42 -14.49
N TYR A 179 -16.33 5.91 -14.59
CA TYR A 179 -15.75 4.99 -13.59
C TYR A 179 -15.69 5.63 -12.18
N ARG A 180 -15.25 6.88 -12.08
CA ARG A 180 -15.17 7.63 -10.82
C ARG A 180 -16.54 7.80 -10.16
N ASN A 181 -17.60 7.97 -10.93
CA ASN A 181 -18.96 8.12 -10.41
C ASN A 181 -19.55 6.80 -9.90
N GLN A 182 -19.08 5.66 -10.43
CA GLN A 182 -19.58 4.33 -10.05
C GLN A 182 -18.77 3.69 -8.90
N VAL A 183 -17.50 4.02 -8.77
CA VAL A 183 -16.58 3.35 -7.83
C VAL A 183 -15.95 4.36 -6.88
N ARG A 184 -15.94 4.05 -5.58
CA ARG A 184 -15.33 4.91 -4.55
C ARG A 184 -13.80 4.90 -4.66
N ARG A 185 -13.17 5.97 -4.12
CA ARG A 185 -11.70 6.10 -4.08
C ARG A 185 -11.06 5.00 -3.24
N TYR A 186 -11.67 4.70 -2.12
CA TYR A 186 -11.31 3.57 -1.24
C TYR A 186 -12.44 2.53 -1.26
N ILE A 187 -12.91 2.06 -0.13
CA ILE A 187 -14.04 1.13 -0.06
C ILE A 187 -15.24 1.81 0.57
#